data_4e2e7e74ecab830529c21e948801246b
#
_entry.id   4e2e7e74ecab830529c21e948801246b
#
_cell.length_a   1.000
_cell.length_b   1.000
_cell.length_c   1.000
_cell.angle_alpha   90.00
_cell.angle_beta   90.00
_cell.angle_gamma   90.00
#
_symmetry.space_group_name_H-M   'P 1'
#
loop_
_entity.id
_entity.type
_entity.pdbx_description
1 polymer ?
#
loop_
_entity_poly.entity_id
_entity_poly.type
_entity_poly.pdbx_seq_one_letter_code
_entity_poly.pdbx_strand_id
1 'polypeptide(L)'
;MRLFVIGAIFILSAVTLVTVGILSSGIRRFELKDLFDTGSGLKPGETIVVDNGQIVAIESLSPNLVFKYATEQQPADSILVESSRNPPENFRVGIGASIKGTFDLQTRSFKAYQVSTNCPSRYDPKEELKKIDQQRKVEDQAVPYKPVPGNASL
;
A
#
# COMPACT_ATOMS: atom_id res chain seq x y z
N MET A 1 52.68 15.68 13.16
CA MET A 1 52.46 14.42 12.38
C MET A 1 51.50 13.45 13.06
N ARG A 2 51.68 13.03 14.32
CA ARG A 2 50.79 12.03 14.98
C ARG A 2 49.31 12.47 15.02
N LEU A 3 49.01 13.74 15.26
CA LEU A 3 47.64 14.26 15.32
C LEU A 3 46.91 14.17 13.98
N PHE A 4 47.61 14.46 12.88
CA PHE A 4 47.05 14.35 11.54
C PHE A 4 46.74 12.92 11.13
N VAL A 5 47.55 11.97 11.54
CA VAL A 5 47.32 10.53 11.28
C VAL A 5 46.06 10.04 12.03
N ILE A 6 45.91 10.43 13.28
CA ILE A 6 44.72 10.09 14.07
C ILE A 6 43.44 10.70 13.44
N GLY A 7 43.49 11.96 13.04
CA GLY A 7 42.39 12.63 12.36
C GLY A 7 42.00 11.95 11.04
N ALA A 8 42.99 11.56 10.23
CA ALA A 8 42.75 10.85 8.97
C ALA A 8 42.08 9.47 9.19
N ILE A 9 42.49 8.74 10.21
CA ILE A 9 41.89 7.44 10.55
C ILE A 9 40.41 7.62 10.97
N PHE A 10 40.11 8.66 11.78
CA PHE A 10 38.73 8.94 12.18
C PHE A 10 37.84 9.30 10.99
N ILE A 11 38.33 10.15 10.08
CA ILE A 11 37.58 10.52 8.87
C ILE A 11 37.35 9.29 7.99
N LEU A 12 38.36 8.46 7.77
CA LEU A 12 38.24 7.25 6.95
C LEU A 12 37.23 6.25 7.57
N SER A 13 37.26 6.08 8.91
CA SER A 13 36.32 5.23 9.63
C SER A 13 34.87 5.77 9.53
N ALA A 14 34.68 7.07 9.65
CA ALA A 14 33.36 7.69 9.52
C ALA A 14 32.79 7.53 8.10
N VAL A 15 33.61 7.73 7.07
CA VAL A 15 33.20 7.54 5.67
C VAL A 15 32.84 6.08 5.38
N THR A 16 33.61 5.11 5.88
CA THR A 16 33.29 3.69 5.70
C THR A 16 31.99 3.29 6.41
N LEU A 17 31.75 3.79 7.64
CA LEU A 17 30.49 3.53 8.36
C LEU A 17 29.28 4.10 7.63
N VAL A 18 29.39 5.31 7.10
CA VAL A 18 28.28 5.94 6.35
C VAL A 18 28.01 5.21 5.05
N THR A 19 29.06 4.83 4.29
CA THR A 19 28.88 4.10 3.02
C THR A 19 28.28 2.71 3.25
N VAL A 20 28.72 1.97 4.25
CA VAL A 20 28.14 0.67 4.60
C VAL A 20 26.70 0.83 5.08
N GLY A 21 26.39 1.87 5.86
CA GLY A 21 25.03 2.15 6.33
C GLY A 21 24.06 2.43 5.18
N ILE A 22 24.45 3.22 4.21
CA ILE A 22 23.62 3.54 3.03
C ILE A 22 23.38 2.31 2.15
N LEU A 23 24.41 1.50 1.93
CA LEU A 23 24.31 0.29 1.11
C LEU A 23 23.50 -0.83 1.77
N SER A 24 23.45 -0.89 3.10
CA SER A 24 22.76 -1.94 3.86
C SER A 24 21.28 -1.63 4.15
N SER A 25 20.83 -0.39 4.01
CA SER A 25 19.54 0.06 4.52
C SER A 25 18.38 -0.02 3.53
N GLY A 26 18.59 -0.48 2.33
CA GLY A 26 17.62 -0.42 1.25
C GLY A 26 16.67 -1.62 1.21
N ILE A 27 15.64 -1.68 2.10
CA ILE A 27 14.48 -2.53 1.80
C ILE A 27 13.81 -1.95 0.56
N ARG A 28 13.83 -2.72 -0.54
CA ARG A 28 13.23 -2.29 -1.81
C ARG A 28 11.72 -2.27 -1.66
N ARG A 29 11.10 -1.19 -2.11
CA ARG A 29 9.65 -1.05 -2.19
C ARG A 29 9.20 -1.23 -3.62
N PHE A 30 8.13 -1.98 -3.78
CA PHE A 30 7.51 -2.26 -5.07
C PHE A 30 6.01 -1.95 -4.99
N GLU A 31 5.46 -1.52 -6.10
CA GLU A 31 4.02 -1.61 -6.30
C GLU A 31 3.68 -3.02 -6.80
N LEU A 32 2.47 -3.48 -6.53
CA LEU A 32 2.08 -4.84 -6.90
C LEU A 32 2.21 -5.10 -8.41
N LYS A 33 1.91 -4.09 -9.23
CA LYS A 33 2.06 -4.19 -10.70
C LYS A 33 3.52 -4.46 -11.13
N ASP A 34 4.49 -3.85 -10.43
CA ASP A 34 5.91 -3.97 -10.78
C ASP A 34 6.47 -5.36 -10.47
N LEU A 35 5.79 -6.14 -9.60
CA LEU A 35 6.17 -7.53 -9.31
C LEU A 35 5.93 -8.46 -10.49
N PHE A 36 4.92 -8.16 -11.31
CA PHE A 36 4.57 -8.97 -12.48
C PHE A 36 5.40 -8.58 -13.70
N ASP A 37 5.91 -7.35 -13.75
CA ASP A 37 6.82 -6.92 -14.79
C ASP A 37 8.17 -7.64 -14.60
N THR A 38 8.49 -8.47 -15.55
CA THR A 38 9.59 -9.46 -15.57
C THR A 38 11.00 -8.85 -15.40
N GLY A 39 11.08 -7.54 -15.27
CA GLY A 39 12.32 -6.79 -15.09
C GLY A 39 12.67 -6.42 -13.65
N SER A 40 11.91 -6.86 -12.67
CA SER A 40 12.07 -6.40 -11.27
C SER A 40 13.44 -6.72 -10.65
N GLY A 41 14.23 -7.60 -11.27
CA GLY A 41 15.56 -7.98 -10.77
C GLY A 41 15.52 -8.47 -9.32
N LEU A 42 14.41 -9.06 -8.90
CA LEU A 42 14.23 -9.65 -7.58
C LEU A 42 15.11 -10.90 -7.44
N LYS A 43 15.88 -10.93 -6.37
CA LYS A 43 16.64 -12.12 -6.00
C LYS A 43 15.76 -13.09 -5.22
N PRO A 44 15.88 -14.40 -5.46
CA PRO A 44 15.17 -15.40 -4.65
C PRO A 44 15.45 -15.18 -3.15
N GLY A 45 14.40 -15.08 -2.34
CA GLY A 45 14.51 -14.86 -0.91
C GLY A 45 14.80 -13.41 -0.48
N GLU A 46 14.83 -12.45 -1.40
CA GLU A 46 14.97 -11.04 -1.06
C GLU A 46 13.74 -10.53 -0.32
N THR A 47 13.98 -9.82 0.79
CA THR A 47 12.89 -9.17 1.55
C THR A 47 12.52 -7.87 0.88
N ILE A 48 11.26 -7.75 0.49
CA ILE A 48 10.69 -6.57 -0.15
C ILE A 48 9.45 -6.08 0.60
N VAL A 49 9.08 -4.84 0.34
CA VAL A 49 7.81 -4.26 0.77
C VAL A 49 6.96 -4.00 -0.47
N VAL A 50 5.72 -4.47 -0.44
CA VAL A 50 4.74 -4.21 -1.48
C VAL A 50 3.65 -3.32 -0.92
N ASP A 51 3.49 -2.19 -1.57
CA ASP A 51 2.52 -1.16 -1.21
C ASP A 51 1.40 -1.07 -2.28
N ASN A 52 0.40 -0.25 -2.04
CA ASN A 52 -0.69 0.10 -2.99
C ASN A 52 -1.59 -1.05 -3.44
N GLY A 53 -1.69 -2.11 -2.66
CA GLY A 53 -2.68 -3.14 -2.88
C GLY A 53 -3.73 -3.19 -1.77
N GLN A 54 -4.78 -3.94 -2.04
CA GLN A 54 -5.90 -4.17 -1.12
C GLN A 54 -6.16 -5.66 -0.92
N ILE A 55 -6.80 -5.99 0.19
CA ILE A 55 -7.25 -7.35 0.50
C ILE A 55 -8.52 -7.62 -0.30
N VAL A 56 -8.47 -8.55 -1.26
CA VAL A 56 -9.63 -8.87 -2.10
C VAL A 56 -10.41 -10.09 -1.62
N ALA A 57 -9.74 -11.02 -0.95
CA ALA A 57 -10.38 -12.18 -0.33
C ALA A 57 -9.55 -12.68 0.86
N ILE A 58 -10.21 -13.25 1.85
CA ILE A 58 -9.57 -13.89 3.02
C ILE A 58 -9.88 -15.37 2.92
N GLU A 59 -8.86 -16.22 2.82
CA GLU A 59 -9.01 -17.66 2.72
C GLU A 59 -8.93 -18.34 4.09
N SER A 60 -8.01 -17.86 4.96
CA SER A 60 -7.84 -18.39 6.31
C SER A 60 -7.34 -17.30 7.26
N LEU A 61 -7.79 -17.38 8.51
CA LEU A 61 -7.30 -16.50 9.59
C LEU A 61 -6.44 -17.27 10.62
N SER A 62 -6.56 -18.61 10.65
CA SER A 62 -5.86 -19.48 11.62
C SER A 62 -5.70 -20.88 11.04
N PRO A 63 -4.59 -21.60 11.27
CA PRO A 63 -3.42 -21.20 12.05
C PRO A 63 -2.52 -20.16 11.38
N ASN A 64 -2.58 -20.07 10.03
CA ASN A 64 -1.88 -19.07 9.24
C ASN A 64 -2.88 -18.13 8.61
N LEU A 65 -2.52 -16.86 8.56
CA LEU A 65 -3.27 -15.86 7.82
C LEU A 65 -3.00 -16.03 6.34
N VAL A 66 -4.04 -16.41 5.56
CA VAL A 66 -3.96 -16.57 4.10
C VAL A 66 -5.02 -15.70 3.45
N PHE A 67 -4.57 -14.85 2.52
CA PHE A 67 -5.46 -13.93 1.83
C PHE A 67 -4.97 -13.60 0.42
N LYS A 68 -5.88 -13.14 -0.43
CA LYS A 68 -5.58 -12.63 -1.76
C LYS A 68 -5.38 -11.12 -1.70
N TYR A 69 -4.32 -10.68 -2.33
CA TYR A 69 -3.90 -9.29 -2.38
C TYR A 69 -3.77 -8.84 -3.82
N ALA A 70 -4.44 -7.76 -4.20
CA ALA A 70 -4.48 -7.24 -5.56
C ALA A 70 -4.48 -5.72 -5.57
N THR A 71 -4.22 -5.11 -6.73
CA THR A 71 -4.48 -3.68 -6.93
C THR A 71 -5.97 -3.42 -7.10
N GLU A 72 -6.43 -2.25 -6.67
CA GLU A 72 -7.82 -1.83 -6.85
C GLU A 72 -8.24 -1.83 -8.32
N GLN A 73 -7.31 -1.51 -9.21
CA GLN A 73 -7.57 -1.41 -10.65
C GLN A 73 -7.60 -2.77 -11.36
N GLN A 74 -6.95 -3.79 -10.81
CA GLN A 74 -6.82 -5.13 -11.42
C GLN A 74 -7.00 -6.22 -10.35
N PRO A 75 -8.22 -6.44 -9.86
CA PRO A 75 -8.48 -7.46 -8.85
C PRO A 75 -8.27 -8.90 -9.37
N ALA A 76 -8.24 -9.08 -10.70
CA ALA A 76 -7.97 -10.38 -11.33
C ALA A 76 -6.50 -10.81 -11.15
N ASP A 77 -5.56 -9.86 -11.10
CA ASP A 77 -4.14 -10.12 -10.90
C ASP A 77 -3.81 -10.14 -9.41
N SER A 78 -4.35 -11.11 -8.71
CA SER A 78 -4.12 -11.27 -7.27
C SER A 78 -2.94 -12.21 -7.00
N ILE A 79 -2.20 -11.90 -5.94
CA ILE A 79 -1.21 -12.80 -5.35
C ILE A 79 -1.75 -13.43 -4.08
N LEU A 80 -1.34 -14.66 -3.82
CA LEU A 80 -1.63 -15.33 -2.56
C LEU A 80 -0.60 -14.89 -1.52
N VAL A 81 -1.08 -14.35 -0.40
CA VAL A 81 -0.23 -13.92 0.72
C VAL A 81 -0.45 -14.84 1.89
N GLU A 82 0.63 -15.41 2.39
CA GLU A 82 0.64 -16.24 3.60
C GLU A 82 1.46 -15.55 4.68
N SER A 83 0.91 -15.46 5.89
CA SER A 83 1.60 -14.91 7.06
C SER A 83 1.38 -15.81 8.28
N SER A 84 2.46 -16.08 9.01
CA SER A 84 2.38 -16.79 10.30
C SER A 84 2.00 -15.88 11.47
N ARG A 85 1.82 -14.58 11.22
CA ARG A 85 1.42 -13.62 12.24
C ARG A 85 -0.09 -13.41 12.24
N ASN A 86 -0.61 -13.05 13.40
CA ASN A 86 -2.01 -12.68 13.55
C ASN A 86 -2.35 -11.47 12.65
N PRO A 87 -3.58 -11.43 12.10
CA PRO A 87 -4.04 -10.29 11.33
C PRO A 87 -4.04 -9.01 12.19
N PRO A 88 -3.76 -7.84 11.59
CA PRO A 88 -3.91 -6.55 12.28
C PRO A 88 -5.38 -6.25 12.60
N GLU A 89 -5.63 -5.34 13.55
CA GLU A 89 -6.97 -5.06 14.08
C GLU A 89 -8.03 -4.70 13.02
N ASN A 90 -7.64 -4.01 11.96
CA ASN A 90 -8.56 -3.59 10.89
C ASN A 90 -8.49 -4.46 9.64
N PHE A 91 -8.07 -5.72 9.79
CA PHE A 91 -7.92 -6.65 8.68
C PHE A 91 -9.28 -7.11 8.13
N ARG A 92 -9.64 -6.65 6.94
CA ARG A 92 -10.89 -7.02 6.24
C ARG A 92 -10.75 -6.82 4.73
N VAL A 93 -11.64 -7.46 3.98
CA VAL A 93 -11.73 -7.29 2.52
C VAL A 93 -12.03 -5.83 2.18
N GLY A 94 -11.40 -5.31 1.12
CA GLY A 94 -11.53 -3.93 0.65
C GLY A 94 -10.62 -2.92 1.37
N ILE A 95 -9.82 -3.35 2.34
CA ILE A 95 -8.85 -2.48 3.02
C ILE A 95 -7.53 -2.51 2.27
N GLY A 96 -6.95 -1.32 2.06
CA GLY A 96 -5.58 -1.18 1.59
C GLY A 96 -4.58 -1.71 2.61
N ALA A 97 -3.58 -2.40 2.14
CA ALA A 97 -2.54 -2.97 3.00
C ALA A 97 -1.15 -2.80 2.38
N SER A 98 -0.16 -2.80 3.23
CA SER A 98 1.26 -2.91 2.89
C SER A 98 1.78 -4.22 3.46
N ILE A 99 2.46 -5.00 2.65
CA ILE A 99 3.00 -6.30 3.04
C ILE A 99 4.52 -6.30 2.91
N LYS A 100 5.19 -6.86 3.91
CA LYS A 100 6.64 -7.02 3.94
C LYS A 100 6.99 -8.49 4.06
N GLY A 101 7.82 -8.98 3.14
CA GLY A 101 8.17 -10.40 3.12
C GLY A 101 9.00 -10.76 1.90
N THR A 102 8.88 -12.01 1.49
CA THR A 102 9.55 -12.56 0.31
C THR A 102 8.52 -13.00 -0.73
N PHE A 103 8.79 -12.67 -1.99
CA PHE A 103 7.95 -13.07 -3.12
C PHE A 103 8.57 -14.23 -3.88
N ASP A 104 7.76 -15.24 -4.17
CA ASP A 104 8.14 -16.35 -5.02
C ASP A 104 7.48 -16.15 -6.40
N LEU A 105 8.33 -15.93 -7.39
CA LEU A 105 7.92 -15.70 -8.78
C LEU A 105 7.30 -16.95 -9.43
N GLN A 106 7.70 -18.16 -9.00
CA GLN A 106 7.22 -19.40 -9.62
C GLN A 106 5.81 -19.74 -9.19
N THR A 107 5.52 -19.59 -7.91
CA THR A 107 4.23 -19.91 -7.31
C THR A 107 3.29 -18.71 -7.25
N ARG A 108 3.77 -17.49 -7.58
CA ARG A 108 3.06 -16.22 -7.39
C ARG A 108 2.53 -16.06 -5.96
N SER A 109 3.29 -16.57 -4.99
CA SER A 109 2.95 -16.49 -3.58
C SER A 109 3.89 -15.55 -2.84
N PHE A 110 3.36 -14.89 -1.82
CA PHE A 110 4.09 -13.96 -0.97
C PHE A 110 4.09 -14.45 0.46
N LYS A 111 5.27 -14.71 1.01
CA LYS A 111 5.42 -15.03 2.44
C LYS A 111 5.64 -13.74 3.22
N ALA A 112 4.60 -13.29 3.91
CA ALA A 112 4.62 -12.04 4.65
C ALA A 112 5.12 -12.23 6.08
N TYR A 113 6.14 -11.48 6.45
CA TYR A 113 6.62 -11.36 7.83
C TYR A 113 5.85 -10.28 8.60
N GLN A 114 5.29 -9.33 7.88
CA GLN A 114 4.50 -8.23 8.44
C GLN A 114 3.43 -7.83 7.45
N VAL A 115 2.23 -7.63 7.96
CA VAL A 115 1.08 -7.07 7.24
C VAL A 115 0.65 -5.84 8.02
N SER A 116 0.53 -4.70 7.34
CA SER A 116 0.07 -3.44 7.91
C SER A 116 -1.11 -2.94 7.09
N THR A 117 -2.23 -2.71 7.74
CA THR A 117 -3.41 -2.16 7.07
C THR A 117 -3.35 -0.63 7.07
N ASN A 118 -3.68 -0.03 5.94
CA ASN A 118 -3.83 1.41 5.86
C ASN A 118 -5.19 1.77 6.47
N CYS A 119 -5.17 2.46 7.60
CA CYS A 119 -6.40 3.06 8.12
C CYS A 119 -6.91 4.08 7.08
N PRO A 120 -8.20 4.04 6.69
CA PRO A 120 -8.79 5.02 5.77
C PRO A 120 -8.95 6.41 6.41
N SER A 121 -8.25 6.70 7.50
CA SER A 121 -8.26 7.99 8.20
C SER A 121 -7.43 9.08 7.51
N ARG A 122 -7.04 8.91 6.27
CA ARG A 122 -6.69 10.04 5.42
C ARG A 122 -7.97 10.63 4.84
N TYR A 123 -8.69 11.37 5.66
CA TYR A 123 -9.54 12.44 5.18
C TYR A 123 -8.63 13.37 4.38
N ASP A 124 -8.65 13.24 3.07
CA ASP A 124 -8.17 14.30 2.20
C ASP A 124 -9.35 15.26 2.01
N PRO A 125 -9.38 16.41 2.71
CA PRO A 125 -10.50 17.35 2.65
C PRO A 125 -10.76 17.83 1.22
N LYS A 126 -9.76 17.69 0.33
CA LYS A 126 -9.85 18.08 -1.08
C LYS A 126 -10.64 17.09 -1.94
N GLU A 127 -10.63 15.81 -1.60
CA GLU A 127 -11.42 14.82 -2.33
C GLU A 127 -12.91 14.86 -1.93
N GLU A 128 -13.20 15.08 -0.65
CA GLU A 128 -14.59 15.27 -0.21
C GLU A 128 -15.20 16.53 -0.80
N LEU A 129 -14.47 17.64 -0.82
CA LEU A 129 -14.94 18.87 -1.46
C LEU A 129 -15.24 18.66 -2.95
N LYS A 130 -14.42 17.88 -3.67
CA LYS A 130 -14.69 17.55 -5.08
C LYS A 130 -15.94 16.68 -5.25
N LYS A 131 -16.18 15.73 -4.36
CA LYS A 131 -17.39 14.88 -4.40
C LYS A 131 -18.65 15.68 -4.08
N ILE A 132 -18.58 16.59 -3.11
CA ILE A 132 -19.69 17.49 -2.75
C ILE A 132 -19.98 18.46 -3.90
N ASP A 133 -18.98 19.05 -4.54
CA ASP A 133 -19.16 19.93 -5.68
C ASP A 133 -19.72 19.20 -6.92
N GLN A 134 -19.35 17.94 -7.13
CA GLN A 134 -19.93 17.12 -8.19
C GLN A 134 -21.39 16.75 -7.89
N GLN A 135 -21.72 16.39 -6.66
CA GLN A 135 -23.11 16.11 -6.26
C GLN A 135 -23.99 17.35 -6.38
N ARG A 136 -23.51 18.51 -5.96
CA ARG A 136 -24.25 19.77 -6.09
C ARG A 136 -24.51 20.16 -7.55
N LYS A 137 -23.55 19.92 -8.45
CA LYS A 137 -23.74 20.16 -9.88
C LYS A 137 -24.77 19.23 -10.54
N VAL A 138 -24.89 18.01 -10.04
CA VAL A 138 -25.88 17.04 -10.53
C VAL A 138 -27.28 17.41 -10.00
N GLU A 139 -27.37 17.91 -8.77
CA GLU A 139 -28.63 18.32 -8.15
C GLU A 139 -29.19 19.61 -8.76
N ASP A 140 -28.32 20.59 -9.08
CA ASP A 140 -28.70 21.82 -9.79
C ASP A 140 -29.17 21.57 -11.24
N GLN A 141 -28.78 20.47 -11.87
CA GLN A 141 -29.21 20.08 -13.22
C GLN A 141 -30.49 19.24 -13.22
N ALA A 142 -30.93 18.71 -12.08
CA ALA A 142 -31.98 17.69 -12.01
C ALA A 142 -33.38 18.21 -11.66
N VAL A 143 -33.58 19.47 -11.31
CA VAL A 143 -34.90 19.96 -10.92
C VAL A 143 -35.22 21.30 -11.59
N PRO A 144 -35.95 21.31 -12.72
CA PRO A 144 -36.79 22.45 -13.06
C PRO A 144 -37.98 22.43 -12.09
N TYR A 145 -37.93 23.27 -11.08
CA TYR A 145 -39.06 23.53 -10.20
C TYR A 145 -40.27 23.95 -11.05
N LYS A 146 -41.25 23.04 -11.22
CA LYS A 146 -42.53 23.35 -11.82
C LYS A 146 -43.46 23.82 -10.69
N PRO A 147 -43.86 25.11 -10.64
CA PRO A 147 -44.76 25.57 -9.61
C PRO A 147 -46.11 24.87 -9.79
N VAL A 148 -46.61 24.28 -8.71
CA VAL A 148 -47.95 23.70 -8.65
C VAL A 148 -48.96 24.87 -8.72
N PRO A 149 -49.91 24.86 -9.67
CA PRO A 149 -50.91 25.90 -9.74
C PRO A 149 -51.78 25.81 -8.48
N GLY A 150 -51.82 26.93 -7.75
CA GLY A 150 -52.62 27.09 -6.55
C GLY A 150 -54.08 26.82 -6.82
N ASN A 151 -54.74 26.00 -6.00
CA ASN A 151 -56.16 25.93 -5.87
C ASN A 151 -56.67 27.26 -5.28
N ALA A 152 -57.15 28.11 -6.18
CA ALA A 152 -58.08 29.14 -5.81
C ALA A 152 -59.47 28.50 -5.86
N SER A 153 -60.12 28.36 -4.72
CA SER A 153 -61.60 28.29 -4.63
C SER A 153 -62.05 28.42 -3.19
N LEU A 154 -62.67 29.53 -2.95
CA LEU A 154 -63.96 29.82 -2.26
C LEU A 154 -63.91 29.64 -0.74
#